data_65dd33c984e69309f5bb95f08be09e50
#
_entry.id   65dd33c984e69309f5bb95f08be09e50
#
_cell.length_a   1.000
_cell.length_b   1.000
_cell.length_c   1.000
_cell.angle_alpha   90.00
_cell.angle_beta   90.00
_cell.angle_gamma   90.00
#
_symmetry.space_group_name_H-M   'P 1'
#
loop_
_entity.id
_entity.type
_entity.pdbx_description
1 polymer ?
#
loop_
_entity_poly.entity_id
_entity_poly.type
_entity_poly.pdbx_seq_one_letter_code
_entity_poly.pdbx_strand_id
1 'polypeptide(L)'
;TFKIFNRLTHCGGVEFPEEDEAVGRMISLISELMDERRHTFEEAGVGSYREYRTISRIPLILLCIDNYAMFKELYDEERLTLLLREGSKYGIQVVVTANGVNDLNYRMRQNFSDTIPLYLGEKGKYLDAFGVTPEFLPGNYKGRGLLCADGVVEFQTALAVHAENEVER
;
A
#
# COMPACT_ATOMS: atom_id res chain seq x y z
N THR A 1 -0.18 4.02 17.15
CA THR A 1 0.28 5.27 16.51
C THR A 1 1.57 5.00 15.75
N PHE A 2 1.63 5.30 14.46
CA PHE A 2 2.76 4.97 13.57
C PHE A 2 4.07 5.67 13.92
N LYS A 3 4.06 6.73 14.75
CA LYS A 3 5.29 7.44 15.21
C LYS A 3 6.40 6.52 15.75
N ILE A 4 6.04 5.35 16.28
CA ILE A 4 7.00 4.39 16.80
C ILE A 4 7.93 3.86 15.69
N PHE A 5 7.47 3.80 14.45
CA PHE A 5 8.25 3.32 13.33
C PHE A 5 9.42 4.22 12.96
N ASN A 6 9.39 5.52 13.30
CA ASN A 6 10.54 6.42 13.12
C ASN A 6 11.79 5.99 13.90
N ARG A 7 11.66 5.07 14.85
CA ARG A 7 12.79 4.51 15.61
C ARG A 7 13.47 3.33 14.91
N LEU A 8 12.86 2.83 13.84
CA LEU A 8 13.40 1.69 13.10
C LEU A 8 14.45 2.18 12.09
N THR A 9 15.60 1.52 12.07
CA THR A 9 16.73 1.89 11.20
C THR A 9 16.43 1.80 9.70
N HIS A 10 15.40 1.06 9.33
CA HIS A 10 14.95 0.89 7.94
C HIS A 10 13.69 1.71 7.60
N CYS A 11 13.19 2.53 8.53
CA CYS A 11 12.11 3.45 8.27
C CYS A 11 12.68 4.79 7.80
N GLY A 12 12.28 5.23 6.61
CA GLY A 12 12.72 6.49 6.02
C GLY A 12 12.02 7.72 6.61
N GLY A 13 10.85 7.54 7.22
CA GLY A 13 10.07 8.59 7.86
C GLY A 13 8.62 8.19 8.05
N VAL A 14 7.95 8.88 8.96
CA VAL A 14 6.50 8.79 9.19
C VAL A 14 5.96 10.20 9.28
N GLU A 15 5.17 10.59 8.30
CA GLU A 15 4.58 11.93 8.19
C GLU A 15 3.09 11.88 8.46
N PHE A 16 2.52 12.98 8.92
CA PHE A 16 1.11 13.07 9.28
C PHE A 16 0.42 14.16 8.45
N PRO A 17 -0.92 14.08 8.29
CA PRO A 17 -1.68 15.05 7.47
C PRO A 17 -1.52 16.51 7.90
N GLU A 18 -1.22 16.76 9.17
CA GLU A 18 -0.96 18.10 9.70
C GLU A 18 0.37 18.69 9.19
N GLU A 19 1.24 17.85 8.63
CA GLU A 19 2.57 18.19 8.10
C GLU A 19 2.54 18.08 6.56
N ASP A 20 1.63 18.80 5.91
CA ASP A 20 1.33 18.72 4.47
C ASP A 20 2.57 18.86 3.58
N GLU A 21 3.45 19.83 3.88
CA GLU A 21 4.72 19.98 3.17
C GLU A 21 5.64 18.76 3.30
N ALA A 22 5.65 18.10 4.48
CA ALA A 22 6.46 16.92 4.69
C ALA A 22 5.94 15.72 3.91
N VAL A 23 4.61 15.56 3.85
CA VAL A 23 3.94 14.55 3.01
C VAL A 23 4.28 14.77 1.54
N GLY A 24 4.16 16.01 1.04
CA GLY A 24 4.52 16.37 -0.34
C GLY A 24 5.99 16.07 -0.65
N ARG A 25 6.91 16.42 0.26
CA ARG A 25 8.34 16.13 0.12
C ARG A 25 8.62 14.61 0.09
N MET A 26 7.95 13.83 0.92
CA MET A 26 8.11 12.36 0.93
C MET A 26 7.71 11.75 -0.42
N ILE A 27 6.57 12.12 -0.98
CA ILE A 27 6.13 11.63 -2.29
C ILE A 27 7.10 12.07 -3.39
N SER A 28 7.59 13.31 -3.35
CA SER A 28 8.59 13.82 -4.30
C SER A 28 9.89 13.02 -4.22
N LEU A 29 10.42 12.80 -3.02
CA LEU A 29 11.63 12.01 -2.80
C LEU A 29 11.50 10.59 -3.34
N ILE A 30 10.38 9.91 -3.09
CA ILE A 30 10.16 8.55 -3.60
C ILE A 30 10.06 8.54 -5.13
N SER A 31 9.49 9.59 -5.73
CA SER A 31 9.43 9.75 -7.19
C SER A 31 10.83 9.96 -7.78
N GLU A 32 11.65 10.79 -7.16
CA GLU A 32 13.05 11.00 -7.56
C GLU A 32 13.87 9.72 -7.46
N LEU A 33 13.72 8.96 -6.37
CA LEU A 33 14.35 7.65 -6.21
C LEU A 33 13.90 6.64 -7.28
N MET A 34 12.66 6.71 -7.74
CA MET A 34 12.18 5.90 -8.85
C MET A 34 12.91 6.24 -10.15
N ASP A 35 13.09 7.53 -10.43
CA ASP A 35 13.80 8.01 -11.63
C ASP A 35 15.29 7.67 -11.57
N GLU A 36 15.94 7.82 -10.42
CA GLU A 36 17.33 7.37 -10.21
C GLU A 36 17.48 5.86 -10.47
N ARG A 37 16.57 5.06 -9.97
CA ARG A 37 16.57 3.61 -10.20
C ARG A 37 16.34 3.25 -11.66
N ARG A 38 15.50 4.00 -12.37
CA ARG A 38 15.29 3.84 -13.80
C ARG A 38 16.63 3.97 -14.56
N HIS A 39 17.36 5.06 -14.33
CA HIS A 39 18.68 5.27 -14.93
C HIS A 39 19.68 4.18 -14.53
N THR A 40 19.75 3.83 -13.27
CA THR A 40 20.64 2.77 -12.76
C THR A 40 20.36 1.42 -13.43
N PHE A 41 19.10 1.08 -13.67
CA PHE A 41 18.71 -0.18 -14.31
C PHE A 41 19.02 -0.15 -15.81
N GLU A 42 18.79 0.99 -16.48
CA GLU A 42 19.16 1.21 -17.88
C GLU A 42 20.67 1.06 -18.08
N GLU A 43 21.50 1.68 -17.25
CA GLU A 43 22.96 1.55 -17.28
C GLU A 43 23.43 0.11 -17.04
N ALA A 44 22.76 -0.62 -16.18
CA ALA A 44 23.04 -2.03 -15.90
C ALA A 44 22.47 -2.99 -16.99
N GLY A 45 21.73 -2.49 -17.97
CA GLY A 45 21.12 -3.28 -19.02
C GLY A 45 20.00 -4.21 -18.56
N VAL A 46 19.30 -3.85 -17.47
CA VAL A 46 18.20 -4.64 -16.90
C VAL A 46 16.87 -3.87 -16.92
N GLY A 47 15.76 -4.59 -16.98
CA GLY A 47 14.43 -4.01 -17.12
C GLY A 47 13.65 -3.87 -15.82
N SER A 48 14.12 -4.47 -14.71
CA SER A 48 13.32 -4.56 -13.48
C SER A 48 14.17 -4.67 -12.22
N TYR A 49 13.55 -4.30 -11.07
CA TYR A 49 14.11 -4.50 -9.74
C TYR A 49 14.48 -5.97 -9.48
N ARG A 50 13.67 -6.90 -9.96
CA ARG A 50 13.93 -8.33 -9.78
C ARG A 50 15.21 -8.76 -10.48
N GLU A 51 15.45 -8.27 -11.69
CA GLU A 51 16.69 -8.54 -12.45
C GLU A 51 17.86 -7.83 -11.80
N TYR A 52 17.72 -6.54 -11.45
CA TYR A 52 18.80 -5.78 -10.83
C TYR A 52 19.29 -6.39 -9.51
N ARG A 53 18.40 -6.99 -8.69
CA ARG A 53 18.78 -7.70 -7.47
C ARG A 53 19.70 -8.91 -7.68
N THR A 54 19.80 -9.42 -8.87
CA THR A 54 20.78 -10.47 -9.19
C THR A 54 22.21 -9.92 -9.37
N ILE A 55 22.33 -8.62 -9.65
CA ILE A 55 23.58 -7.91 -9.89
C ILE A 55 24.04 -7.18 -8.62
N SER A 56 23.15 -6.49 -7.97
CA SER A 56 23.45 -5.63 -6.83
C SER A 56 22.34 -5.65 -5.77
N ARG A 57 22.70 -5.29 -4.53
CA ARG A 57 21.74 -5.20 -3.43
C ARG A 57 21.22 -3.77 -3.32
N ILE A 58 19.94 -3.60 -3.63
CA ILE A 58 19.20 -2.38 -3.31
C ILE A 58 17.97 -2.74 -2.46
N PRO A 59 17.55 -1.89 -1.51
CA PRO A 59 16.38 -2.16 -0.69
C PRO A 59 15.10 -2.06 -1.51
N LEU A 60 14.10 -2.86 -1.14
CA LEU A 60 12.72 -2.59 -1.51
C LEU A 60 12.24 -1.37 -0.72
N ILE A 61 11.53 -0.46 -1.36
CA ILE A 61 10.85 0.66 -0.71
C ILE A 61 9.39 0.30 -0.57
N LEU A 62 8.87 0.43 0.64
CA LEU A 62 7.45 0.28 0.95
C LEU A 62 6.88 1.63 1.39
N LEU A 63 5.99 2.20 0.59
CA LEU A 63 5.20 3.38 0.94
C LEU A 63 3.86 2.92 1.47
N CYS A 64 3.57 3.22 2.73
CA CYS A 64 2.28 2.94 3.37
C CYS A 64 1.51 4.24 3.57
N ILE A 65 0.31 4.33 3.01
CA ILE A 65 -0.63 5.45 3.21
C ILE A 65 -1.83 4.91 3.98
N ASP A 66 -1.94 5.31 5.24
CA ASP A 66 -3.06 4.90 6.08
C ASP A 66 -4.18 5.94 6.04
N ASN A 67 -5.42 5.47 5.84
CA ASN A 67 -6.59 6.31 5.69
C ASN A 67 -6.46 7.34 4.54
N TYR A 68 -6.41 6.83 3.31
CA TYR A 68 -6.23 7.63 2.08
C TYR A 68 -7.09 8.89 2.01
N ALA A 69 -8.34 8.84 2.49
CA ALA A 69 -9.24 9.98 2.47
C ALA A 69 -8.69 11.23 3.18
N MET A 70 -7.79 11.06 4.17
CA MET A 70 -7.15 12.16 4.89
C MET A 70 -6.00 12.80 4.09
N PHE A 71 -5.46 12.10 3.10
CA PHE A 71 -4.27 12.53 2.36
C PHE A 71 -4.57 13.00 0.93
N LYS A 72 -5.72 12.69 0.38
CA LYS A 72 -6.03 12.91 -1.05
C LYS A 72 -5.89 14.34 -1.56
N GLU A 73 -5.90 15.35 -0.67
CA GLU A 73 -5.75 16.76 -1.00
C GLU A 73 -4.36 17.33 -0.67
N LEU A 74 -3.47 16.51 -0.09
CA LEU A 74 -2.18 16.95 0.44
C LEU A 74 -1.00 16.69 -0.49
N TYR A 75 -1.22 16.05 -1.64
CA TYR A 75 -0.14 15.68 -2.55
C TYR A 75 -0.61 15.67 -4.00
N ASP A 76 0.38 15.64 -4.90
CA ASP A 76 0.17 15.49 -6.32
C ASP A 76 -0.34 14.08 -6.66
N GLU A 77 -1.62 14.00 -7.01
CA GLU A 77 -2.28 12.73 -7.35
C GLU A 77 -1.65 12.07 -8.60
N GLU A 78 -1.13 12.85 -9.54
CA GLU A 78 -0.48 12.30 -10.73
C GLU A 78 0.81 11.58 -10.37
N ARG A 79 1.61 12.12 -9.45
CA ARG A 79 2.83 11.47 -8.95
C ARG A 79 2.53 10.18 -8.22
N LEU A 80 1.53 10.15 -7.35
CA LEU A 80 1.14 8.93 -6.66
C LEU A 80 0.61 7.87 -7.66
N THR A 81 -0.20 8.30 -8.63
CA THR A 81 -0.70 7.41 -9.69
C THR A 81 0.45 6.80 -10.50
N LEU A 82 1.49 7.58 -10.79
CA LEU A 82 2.69 7.10 -11.48
C LEU A 82 3.46 6.08 -10.62
N LEU A 83 3.63 6.36 -9.32
CA LEU A 83 4.25 5.42 -8.38
C LEU A 83 3.48 4.10 -8.28
N LEU A 84 2.16 4.15 -8.24
CA LEU A 84 1.30 2.96 -8.26
C LEU A 84 1.46 2.15 -9.54
N ARG A 85 1.54 2.81 -10.70
CA ARG A 85 1.63 2.17 -12.00
C ARG A 85 3.00 1.55 -12.29
N GLU A 86 4.07 2.27 -11.95
CA GLU A 86 5.43 1.91 -12.36
C GLU A 86 6.36 1.51 -11.21
N GLY A 87 6.02 1.90 -9.98
CA GLY A 87 6.91 1.75 -8.82
C GLY A 87 7.38 0.31 -8.60
N SER A 88 6.52 -0.68 -8.77
CA SER A 88 6.87 -2.09 -8.55
C SER A 88 8.00 -2.55 -9.47
N LYS A 89 8.07 -2.03 -10.70
CA LYS A 89 9.15 -2.29 -11.65
C LYS A 89 10.50 -1.84 -11.11
N TYR A 90 10.51 -0.76 -10.33
CA TYR A 90 11.71 -0.17 -9.73
C TYR A 90 11.89 -0.51 -8.25
N GLY A 91 11.12 -1.48 -7.74
CA GLY A 91 11.23 -1.93 -6.35
C GLY A 91 10.60 -0.96 -5.34
N ILE A 92 9.55 -0.25 -5.75
CA ILE A 92 8.73 0.59 -4.90
C ILE A 92 7.33 -0.03 -4.83
N GLN A 93 6.90 -0.42 -3.65
CA GLN A 93 5.57 -0.97 -3.40
C GLN A 93 4.74 0.06 -2.64
N VAL A 94 3.48 0.22 -3.02
CA VAL A 94 2.56 1.14 -2.35
C VAL A 94 1.43 0.34 -1.73
N VAL A 95 1.20 0.56 -0.44
CA VAL A 95 0.07 0.01 0.31
C VAL A 95 -0.80 1.17 0.77
N VAL A 96 -2.08 1.08 0.47
CA VAL A 96 -3.05 2.13 0.83
C VAL A 96 -4.17 1.49 1.63
N THR A 97 -4.53 2.08 2.76
CA THR A 97 -5.78 1.75 3.45
C THR A 97 -6.85 2.80 3.17
N ALA A 98 -8.09 2.36 3.07
CA ALA A 98 -9.24 3.21 2.83
C ALA A 98 -10.48 2.63 3.56
N ASN A 99 -11.46 3.47 3.86
CA ASN A 99 -12.69 3.01 4.48
C ASN A 99 -13.64 2.31 3.49
N GLY A 100 -13.44 2.58 2.20
CA GLY A 100 -14.16 1.94 1.11
C GLY A 100 -13.49 2.19 -0.24
N VAL A 101 -13.86 1.39 -1.22
CA VAL A 101 -13.29 1.48 -2.58
C VAL A 101 -13.56 2.81 -3.26
N ASN A 102 -14.60 3.54 -2.84
CA ASN A 102 -14.96 4.84 -3.40
C ASN A 102 -14.12 5.99 -2.86
N ASP A 103 -13.30 5.78 -1.84
CA ASP A 103 -12.33 6.77 -1.36
C ASP A 103 -11.22 6.99 -2.39
N LEU A 104 -10.92 5.98 -3.20
CA LEU A 104 -9.96 6.07 -4.29
C LEU A 104 -10.70 6.30 -5.61
N ASN A 105 -10.17 7.19 -6.44
CA ASN A 105 -10.73 7.35 -7.79
C ASN A 105 -10.45 6.12 -8.67
N TYR A 106 -11.20 5.98 -9.74
CA TYR A 106 -11.13 4.82 -10.63
C TYR A 106 -9.74 4.62 -11.26
N ARG A 107 -9.04 5.71 -11.63
CA ARG A 107 -7.70 5.64 -12.21
C ARG A 107 -6.70 5.03 -11.24
N MET A 108 -6.74 5.43 -9.98
CA MET A 108 -5.86 4.87 -8.96
C MET A 108 -6.16 3.40 -8.72
N ARG A 109 -7.44 3.05 -8.56
CA ARG A 109 -7.86 1.66 -8.29
C ARG A 109 -7.33 0.67 -9.32
N GLN A 110 -7.31 1.05 -10.59
CA GLN A 110 -6.81 0.19 -11.67
C GLN A 110 -5.30 -0.14 -11.58
N ASN A 111 -4.54 0.61 -10.79
CA ASN A 111 -3.10 0.39 -10.64
C ASN A 111 -2.76 -0.50 -9.44
N PHE A 112 -3.73 -0.88 -8.61
CA PHE A 112 -3.52 -1.88 -7.56
C PHE A 112 -3.68 -3.28 -8.13
N SER A 113 -2.69 -4.14 -7.89
CA SER A 113 -2.76 -5.56 -8.25
C SER A 113 -3.72 -6.32 -7.36
N ASP A 114 -3.79 -5.93 -6.10
CA ASP A 114 -4.52 -6.66 -5.08
C ASP A 114 -5.38 -5.71 -4.23
N THR A 115 -6.58 -6.18 -3.90
CA THR A 115 -7.47 -5.53 -2.96
C THR A 115 -7.84 -6.52 -1.86
N ILE A 116 -7.65 -6.12 -0.61
CA ILE A 116 -7.86 -6.96 0.57
C ILE A 116 -8.97 -6.33 1.42
N PRO A 117 -10.25 -6.59 1.11
CA PRO A 117 -11.35 -6.07 1.90
C PRO A 117 -11.46 -6.80 3.23
N LEU A 118 -11.45 -6.03 4.32
CA LEU A 118 -11.87 -6.48 5.63
C LEU A 118 -13.40 -6.57 5.69
N TYR A 119 -13.99 -6.65 6.89
CA TYR A 119 -15.43 -6.71 7.03
C TYR A 119 -16.11 -5.44 6.51
N LEU A 120 -16.88 -5.56 5.43
CA LEU A 120 -17.59 -4.44 4.78
C LEU A 120 -19.11 -4.39 5.09
N GLY A 121 -19.62 -5.37 5.81
CA GLY A 121 -21.04 -5.43 6.24
C GLY A 121 -22.02 -5.91 5.18
N GLU A 122 -21.75 -5.73 3.90
CA GLU A 122 -22.67 -6.02 2.80
C GLU A 122 -21.96 -6.72 1.63
N LYS A 123 -22.61 -7.72 1.01
CA LYS A 123 -22.05 -8.48 -0.12
C LYS A 123 -21.75 -7.59 -1.34
N GLY A 124 -22.59 -6.59 -1.60
CA GLY A 124 -22.43 -5.66 -2.73
C GLY A 124 -21.10 -4.87 -2.68
N LYS A 125 -20.65 -4.50 -1.48
CA LYS A 125 -19.38 -3.79 -1.32
C LYS A 125 -18.15 -4.63 -1.70
N TYR A 126 -18.24 -5.95 -1.59
CA TYR A 126 -17.19 -6.85 -2.06
C TYR A 126 -17.17 -6.95 -3.59
N LEU A 127 -18.33 -6.85 -4.25
CA LEU A 127 -18.39 -6.73 -5.70
C LEU A 127 -17.60 -5.50 -6.19
N ASP A 128 -17.76 -4.36 -5.50
CA ASP A 128 -17.00 -3.13 -5.81
C ASP A 128 -15.50 -3.27 -5.52
N ALA A 129 -15.14 -4.08 -4.52
CA ALA A 129 -13.76 -4.24 -4.08
C ALA A 129 -12.94 -5.18 -4.98
N PHE A 130 -13.46 -6.33 -5.37
CA PHE A 130 -12.73 -7.30 -6.17
C PHE A 130 -13.53 -7.95 -7.32
N GLY A 131 -14.66 -7.35 -7.71
CA GLY A 131 -15.42 -7.73 -8.92
C GLY A 131 -16.29 -8.97 -8.79
N VAL A 132 -16.39 -9.58 -7.59
CA VAL A 132 -17.16 -10.79 -7.34
C VAL A 132 -18.05 -10.61 -6.11
N THR A 133 -19.32 -11.03 -6.21
CA THR A 133 -20.22 -11.09 -5.04
C THR A 133 -19.95 -12.38 -4.27
N PRO A 134 -19.51 -12.32 -3.01
CA PRO A 134 -19.24 -13.51 -2.22
C PRO A 134 -20.54 -14.25 -1.85
N GLU A 135 -20.45 -15.58 -1.73
CA GLU A 135 -21.56 -16.40 -1.27
C GLU A 135 -21.90 -16.15 0.21
N PHE A 136 -20.89 -15.76 1.01
CA PHE A 136 -20.99 -15.49 2.44
C PHE A 136 -20.35 -14.17 2.82
N LEU A 137 -20.62 -13.66 4.02
CA LEU A 137 -19.90 -12.55 4.63
C LEU A 137 -18.89 -13.09 5.64
N PRO A 138 -17.70 -12.46 5.76
CA PRO A 138 -16.77 -12.83 6.82
C PRO A 138 -17.34 -12.49 8.19
N GLY A 139 -16.83 -13.11 9.24
CA GLY A 139 -17.17 -12.73 10.61
C GLY A 139 -16.79 -11.28 10.90
N ASN A 140 -17.65 -10.57 11.66
CA ASN A 140 -17.37 -9.18 12.08
C ASN A 140 -16.37 -9.14 13.25
N TYR A 141 -15.14 -9.50 12.97
CA TYR A 141 -14.01 -9.47 13.91
C TYR A 141 -12.88 -8.61 13.37
N LYS A 142 -12.10 -7.97 14.26
CA LYS A 142 -10.92 -7.19 13.85
C LYS A 142 -9.96 -8.06 13.02
N GLY A 143 -9.53 -7.57 11.87
CA GLY A 143 -8.59 -8.25 10.98
C GLY A 143 -9.18 -9.44 10.19
N ARG A 144 -10.48 -9.66 10.25
CA ARG A 144 -11.19 -10.65 9.44
C ARG A 144 -11.59 -10.03 8.10
N GLY A 145 -11.40 -10.76 7.02
CA GLY A 145 -11.73 -10.28 5.67
C GLY A 145 -11.87 -11.40 4.66
N LEU A 146 -12.01 -11.00 3.39
CA LEU A 146 -12.09 -11.91 2.26
C LEU A 146 -10.93 -11.67 1.27
N LEU A 147 -10.43 -12.73 0.67
CA LEU A 147 -9.51 -12.69 -0.46
C LEU A 147 -10.18 -13.39 -1.65
N CYS A 148 -9.93 -12.85 -2.86
CA CYS A 148 -10.33 -13.46 -4.11
C CYS A 148 -9.08 -14.01 -4.82
N ALA A 149 -8.93 -15.34 -4.82
CA ALA A 149 -7.87 -16.06 -5.52
C ALA A 149 -8.51 -17.04 -6.52
N ASP A 150 -8.35 -18.35 -6.33
CA ASP A 150 -9.09 -19.38 -7.09
C ASP A 150 -10.56 -19.55 -6.62
N GLY A 151 -11.07 -18.56 -5.90
CA GLY A 151 -12.38 -18.47 -5.27
C GLY A 151 -12.32 -17.48 -4.11
N VAL A 152 -13.47 -17.16 -3.53
CA VAL A 152 -13.54 -16.28 -2.35
C VAL A 152 -13.27 -17.07 -1.09
N VAL A 153 -12.21 -16.71 -0.36
CA VAL A 153 -11.83 -17.34 0.90
C VAL A 153 -11.81 -16.31 2.03
N GLU A 154 -12.19 -16.76 3.22
CA GLU A 154 -12.09 -15.94 4.43
C GLU A 154 -10.69 -16.06 5.02
N PHE A 155 -10.15 -14.95 5.51
CA PHE A 155 -8.86 -14.93 6.21
C PHE A 155 -8.96 -14.21 7.55
N GLN A 156 -7.99 -14.45 8.40
CA GLN A 156 -7.75 -13.72 9.64
C GLN A 156 -6.33 -13.19 9.66
N THR A 157 -6.18 -11.88 9.82
CA THR A 157 -4.87 -11.26 10.02
C THR A 157 -4.26 -11.76 11.34
N ALA A 158 -3.02 -12.22 11.26
CA ALA A 158 -2.25 -12.60 12.43
C ALA A 158 -1.82 -11.37 13.24
N LEU A 159 -1.69 -11.51 14.53
CA LEU A 159 -1.07 -10.49 15.37
C LEU A 159 0.44 -10.51 15.15
N ALA A 160 1.03 -9.31 15.01
CA ALA A 160 2.48 -9.17 14.84
C ALA A 160 3.26 -9.57 16.12
N VAL A 161 2.65 -9.38 17.27
CA VAL A 161 3.20 -9.72 18.59
C VAL A 161 2.15 -10.39 19.44
N HIS A 162 2.58 -11.32 20.30
CA HIS A 162 1.70 -11.87 21.32
C HIS A 162 1.62 -10.86 22.48
N ALA A 163 0.44 -10.34 22.71
CA ALA A 163 0.19 -9.38 23.78
C ALA A 163 -1.05 -9.83 24.60
N GLU A 164 -0.96 -9.74 25.91
CA GLU A 164 -2.03 -10.16 26.82
C GLU A 164 -3.18 -9.15 26.88
N ASN A 165 -2.91 -7.88 26.56
CA ASN A 165 -3.88 -6.79 26.58
C ASN A 165 -3.74 -5.84 25.39
N GLU A 166 -4.74 -4.96 25.18
CA GLU A 166 -4.77 -4.02 24.05
C GLU A 166 -3.69 -2.92 24.14
N VAL A 167 -3.14 -2.66 25.33
CA VAL A 167 -2.09 -1.64 25.53
C VAL A 167 -0.73 -2.15 25.06
N GLU A 168 -0.54 -3.47 25.07
CA GLU A 168 0.69 -4.14 24.63
C GLU A 168 0.67 -4.48 23.13
N ARG A 169 -0.49 -4.39 22.49
CA ARG A 169 -0.70 -4.60 21.06
C ARG A 169 -0.43 -3.35 20.25
#